data_45f7259e9c3892214c243341bab10522
#
_entry.id   45f7259e9c3892214c243341bab10522
#
_cell.length_a   1.000
_cell.length_b   1.000
_cell.length_c   1.000
_cell.angle_alpha   90.00
_cell.angle_beta   90.00
_cell.angle_gamma   90.00
#
_symmetry.space_group_name_H-M   'P 1'
#
loop_
_entity.id
_entity.type
_entity.pdbx_description
1 polymer ?
#
loop_
_entity_poly.entity_id
_entity_poly.type
_entity_poly.pdbx_seq_one_letter_code
_entity_poly.pdbx_strand_id
1 'polypeptide(L)'
;PALLLQAGLAAHLHGWVYLVAVLAAFVVMGALLFRLERRGFLRAVFLCAIGLIVLAQLGLWWASAGAAPTWLWLLLCLFVFFLGFNTLEASQPSLVSKMDSAEQRGAALGVYNTLQSLGFFTGGALGGAVLALWGPGGLFLACAALGLLWLLVAWRMPALPAAPPVHKRSAAP
;
A
#
# COMPACT_ATOMS: atom_id res chain seq x y z
N PRO A 1 12.06 -12.53 -5.19
CA PRO A 1 13.06 -13.62 -5.04
C PRO A 1 14.21 -13.47 -6.03
N ALA A 2 13.93 -13.28 -7.34
CA ALA A 2 14.97 -13.22 -8.37
C ALA A 2 16.04 -12.15 -8.09
N LEU A 3 15.63 -10.91 -7.75
CA LEU A 3 16.56 -9.83 -7.40
C LEU A 3 17.39 -10.13 -6.15
N LEU A 4 16.83 -10.82 -5.15
CA LEU A 4 17.56 -11.22 -3.94
C LEU A 4 18.64 -12.26 -4.26
N LEU A 5 18.34 -13.20 -5.18
CA LEU A 5 19.35 -14.14 -5.68
C LEU A 5 20.47 -13.42 -6.43
N GLN A 6 20.12 -12.45 -7.30
CA GLN A 6 21.12 -11.62 -8.01
C GLN A 6 21.97 -10.79 -7.06
N ALA A 7 21.40 -10.36 -5.92
CA ALA A 7 22.13 -9.67 -4.85
C ALA A 7 22.99 -10.61 -3.98
N GLY A 8 23.11 -11.89 -4.34
CA GLY A 8 23.94 -12.87 -3.65
C GLY A 8 23.31 -13.45 -2.38
N LEU A 9 22.02 -13.21 -2.11
CA LEU A 9 21.36 -13.74 -0.93
C LEU A 9 20.82 -15.16 -1.18
N ALA A 10 21.21 -16.11 -0.33
CA ALA A 10 20.78 -17.50 -0.44
C ALA A 10 19.24 -17.63 -0.32
N ALA A 11 18.64 -18.52 -1.12
CA ALA A 11 17.18 -18.65 -1.23
C ALA A 11 16.46 -18.91 0.12
N HIS A 12 17.10 -19.65 1.04
CA HIS A 12 16.54 -19.94 2.36
C HIS A 12 16.42 -18.70 3.27
N LEU A 13 17.15 -17.60 2.98
CA LEU A 13 17.11 -16.34 3.72
C LEU A 13 16.06 -15.37 3.17
N HIS A 14 15.49 -15.63 1.98
CA HIS A 14 14.51 -14.72 1.37
C HIS A 14 13.28 -14.52 2.27
N GLY A 15 12.79 -15.61 2.90
CA GLY A 15 11.65 -15.54 3.82
C GLY A 15 11.89 -14.59 4.98
N TRP A 16 13.11 -14.56 5.53
CA TRP A 16 13.50 -13.65 6.61
C TRP A 16 13.50 -12.19 6.17
N VAL A 17 13.97 -11.89 4.95
CA VAL A 17 13.94 -10.53 4.40
C VAL A 17 12.51 -10.01 4.30
N TYR A 18 11.59 -10.82 3.76
CA TYR A 18 10.17 -10.46 3.69
C TYR A 18 9.55 -10.30 5.08
N LEU A 19 9.82 -11.24 5.98
CA LEU A 19 9.27 -11.21 7.34
C LEU A 19 9.71 -9.95 8.09
N VAL A 20 11.00 -9.62 8.06
CA VAL A 20 11.54 -8.41 8.70
C VAL A 20 10.93 -7.15 8.09
N ALA A 21 10.85 -7.08 6.75
CA ALA A 21 10.27 -5.92 6.07
C ALA A 21 8.79 -5.71 6.45
N VAL A 22 7.99 -6.79 6.45
CA VAL A 22 6.56 -6.74 6.82
C VAL A 22 6.37 -6.35 8.27
N LEU A 23 7.07 -7.02 9.21
CA LEU A 23 6.93 -6.75 10.65
C LEU A 23 7.36 -5.34 11.00
N ALA A 24 8.49 -4.88 10.47
CA ALA A 24 8.95 -3.50 10.67
C ALA A 24 7.92 -2.48 10.12
N ALA A 25 7.35 -2.76 8.94
CA ALA A 25 6.31 -1.91 8.36
C ALA A 25 5.04 -1.86 9.22
N PHE A 26 4.60 -2.99 9.79
CA PHE A 26 3.46 -3.03 10.72
C PHE A 26 3.70 -2.21 11.99
N VAL A 27 4.88 -2.32 12.59
CA VAL A 27 5.24 -1.54 13.79
C VAL A 27 5.20 -0.04 13.50
N VAL A 28 5.84 0.38 12.39
CA VAL A 28 5.88 1.81 11.99
C VAL A 28 4.48 2.30 11.63
N MET A 29 3.72 1.53 10.85
CA MET A 29 2.35 1.86 10.50
C MET A 29 1.48 2.03 11.76
N GLY A 30 1.50 1.07 12.68
CA GLY A 30 0.70 1.12 13.91
C GLY A 30 1.03 2.35 14.76
N ALA A 31 2.32 2.72 14.87
CA ALA A 31 2.76 3.87 15.62
C ALA A 31 2.35 5.21 14.98
N LEU A 32 2.34 5.29 13.63
CA LEU A 32 2.09 6.52 12.89
C LEU A 32 0.62 6.69 12.50
N LEU A 33 -0.03 5.64 11.96
CA LEU A 33 -1.38 5.72 11.41
C LEU A 33 -2.39 6.20 12.46
N PHE A 34 -2.41 5.58 13.63
CA PHE A 34 -3.33 5.97 14.70
C PHE A 34 -3.15 7.41 15.17
N ARG A 35 -1.90 7.90 15.21
CA ARG A 35 -1.61 9.29 15.61
C ARG A 35 -2.06 10.29 14.55
N LEU A 36 -1.81 9.99 13.27
CA LEU A 36 -2.14 10.86 12.15
C LEU A 36 -3.64 10.86 11.84
N GLU A 37 -4.28 9.70 11.94
CA GLU A 37 -5.74 9.58 11.76
C GLU A 37 -6.50 10.38 12.82
N ARG A 38 -6.09 10.30 14.08
CA ARG A 38 -6.68 11.12 15.18
C ARG A 38 -6.52 12.62 14.98
N ARG A 39 -5.48 13.04 14.25
CA ARG A 39 -5.23 14.45 13.91
C ARG A 39 -5.96 14.92 12.65
N GLY A 40 -6.74 14.07 12.00
CA GLY A 40 -7.50 14.41 10.79
C GLY A 40 -6.69 14.41 9.49
N PHE A 41 -5.44 13.91 9.49
CA PHE A 41 -4.57 13.88 8.30
C PHE A 41 -4.80 12.67 7.38
N LEU A 42 -6.00 12.10 7.39
CA LEU A 42 -6.30 10.86 6.67
C LEU A 42 -5.99 10.94 5.18
N ARG A 43 -6.34 12.07 4.53
CA ARG A 43 -6.03 12.31 3.11
C ARG A 43 -4.52 12.34 2.86
N ALA A 44 -3.77 13.05 3.70
CA ALA A 44 -2.32 13.14 3.55
C ALA A 44 -1.65 11.77 3.73
N VAL A 45 -2.09 11.00 4.73
CA VAL A 45 -1.62 9.62 4.96
C VAL A 45 -1.90 8.74 3.74
N PHE A 46 -3.09 8.82 3.17
CA PHE A 46 -3.49 8.08 1.99
C PHE A 46 -2.62 8.40 0.78
N LEU A 47 -2.42 9.69 0.47
CA LEU A 47 -1.56 10.13 -0.64
C LEU A 47 -0.09 9.75 -0.41
N CYS A 48 0.43 9.91 0.82
CA CYS A 48 1.77 9.49 1.16
C CYS A 48 1.94 7.97 0.99
N ALA A 49 0.97 7.16 1.38
CA ALA A 49 1.03 5.72 1.25
C ALA A 49 1.10 5.27 -0.23
N ILE A 50 0.31 5.90 -1.12
CA ILE A 50 0.43 5.67 -2.57
C ILE A 50 1.82 6.09 -3.07
N GLY A 51 2.31 7.25 -2.64
CA GLY A 51 3.64 7.75 -2.98
C GLY A 51 4.76 6.80 -2.57
N LEU A 52 4.67 6.20 -1.37
CA LEU A 52 5.63 5.19 -0.89
C LEU A 52 5.64 3.95 -1.79
N ILE A 53 4.47 3.47 -2.22
CA ILE A 53 4.39 2.33 -3.16
C ILE A 53 5.07 2.68 -4.48
N VAL A 54 4.79 3.87 -5.04
CA VAL A 54 5.43 4.33 -6.29
C VAL A 54 6.95 4.40 -6.13
N LEU A 55 7.44 4.98 -5.04
CA LEU A 55 8.88 5.06 -4.76
C LEU A 55 9.52 3.67 -4.65
N ALA A 56 8.87 2.74 -3.97
CA ALA A 56 9.35 1.37 -3.86
C ALA A 56 9.42 0.67 -5.24
N GLN A 57 8.40 0.85 -6.09
CA GLN A 57 8.39 0.30 -7.44
C GLN A 57 9.50 0.88 -8.32
N LEU A 58 9.75 2.18 -8.24
CA LEU A 58 10.86 2.83 -8.94
C LEU A 58 12.22 2.35 -8.43
N GLY A 59 12.38 2.15 -7.12
CA GLY A 59 13.59 1.58 -6.52
C GLY A 59 13.85 0.13 -6.96
N LEU A 60 12.80 -0.68 -7.10
CA LEU A 60 12.89 -2.05 -7.60
C LEU A 60 13.15 -2.08 -9.12
N TRP A 61 12.55 -1.15 -9.86
CA TRP A 61 12.85 -0.98 -11.29
C TRP A 61 14.33 -0.64 -11.51
N TRP A 62 14.84 0.33 -10.77
CA TRP A 62 16.27 0.69 -10.83
C TRP A 62 17.18 -0.50 -10.50
N ALA A 63 16.82 -1.28 -9.48
CA ALA A 63 17.53 -2.49 -9.10
C ALA A 63 17.51 -3.56 -10.22
N SER A 64 16.42 -3.64 -10.99
CA SER A 64 16.27 -4.60 -12.10
C SER A 64 16.99 -4.17 -13.38
N ALA A 65 17.36 -2.89 -13.51
CA ALA A 65 18.04 -2.32 -14.67
C ALA A 65 19.57 -2.58 -14.71
N GLY A 66 20.08 -3.50 -13.89
CA GLY A 66 21.50 -3.87 -13.89
C GLY A 66 22.38 -3.10 -12.89
N ALA A 67 21.79 -2.36 -11.97
CA ALA A 67 22.49 -1.55 -10.97
C ALA A 67 23.16 -2.36 -9.85
N ALA A 68 23.29 -3.68 -9.92
CA ALA A 68 23.86 -4.59 -8.91
C ALA A 68 23.44 -4.20 -7.48
N PRO A 69 22.13 -4.26 -7.15
CA PRO A 69 21.63 -3.78 -5.87
C PRO A 69 22.14 -4.70 -4.74
N THR A 70 22.46 -4.09 -3.60
CA THR A 70 22.70 -4.87 -2.39
C THR A 70 21.38 -5.43 -1.86
N TRP A 71 21.43 -6.54 -1.12
CA TRP A 71 20.25 -7.09 -0.46
C TRP A 71 19.61 -6.10 0.53
N LEU A 72 20.40 -5.20 1.12
CA LEU A 72 19.91 -4.11 1.99
C LEU A 72 19.04 -3.10 1.22
N TRP A 73 19.41 -2.76 -0.01
CA TRP A 73 18.59 -1.90 -0.88
C TRP A 73 17.23 -2.55 -1.16
N LEU A 74 17.24 -3.85 -1.49
CA LEU A 74 16.00 -4.60 -1.73
C LEU A 74 15.14 -4.69 -0.46
N LEU A 75 15.76 -4.91 0.71
CA LEU A 75 15.07 -4.88 2.00
C LEU A 75 14.40 -3.51 2.25
N LEU A 76 15.11 -2.41 1.97
CA LEU A 76 14.57 -1.05 2.08
C LEU A 76 13.37 -0.84 1.14
N CYS A 77 13.49 -1.22 -0.13
CA CYS A 77 12.39 -1.14 -1.09
C CYS A 77 11.18 -1.96 -0.64
N LEU A 78 11.38 -3.17 -0.14
CA LEU A 78 10.31 -4.02 0.40
C LEU A 78 9.68 -3.40 1.65
N PHE A 79 10.48 -2.87 2.57
CA PHE A 79 9.98 -2.18 3.76
C PHE A 79 9.09 -0.99 3.38
N VAL A 80 9.56 -0.12 2.46
CA VAL A 80 8.81 1.05 1.98
C VAL A 80 7.52 0.62 1.27
N PHE A 81 7.57 -0.45 0.46
CA PHE A 81 6.41 -1.04 -0.18
C PHE A 81 5.38 -1.52 0.85
N PHE A 82 5.79 -2.35 1.81
CA PHE A 82 4.89 -2.87 2.83
C PHE A 82 4.34 -1.79 3.74
N LEU A 83 5.12 -0.75 4.04
CA LEU A 83 4.65 0.40 4.82
C LEU A 83 3.50 1.12 4.08
N GLY A 84 3.66 1.42 2.79
CA GLY A 84 2.61 2.01 1.96
C GLY A 84 1.40 1.08 1.82
N PHE A 85 1.64 -0.19 1.48
CA PHE A 85 0.60 -1.18 1.25
C PHE A 85 -0.25 -1.43 2.50
N ASN A 86 0.36 -1.73 3.64
CA ASN A 86 -0.37 -1.97 4.89
C ASN A 86 -1.13 -0.72 5.35
N THR A 87 -0.58 0.48 5.12
CA THR A 87 -1.27 1.73 5.43
C THR A 87 -2.53 1.88 4.58
N LEU A 88 -2.49 1.55 3.28
CA LEU A 88 -3.67 1.55 2.42
C LEU A 88 -4.68 0.49 2.83
N GLU A 89 -4.25 -0.75 3.06
CA GLU A 89 -5.12 -1.85 3.51
C GLU A 89 -5.87 -1.50 4.80
N ALA A 90 -5.22 -0.81 5.73
CA ALA A 90 -5.85 -0.39 6.98
C ALA A 90 -6.77 0.84 6.80
N SER A 91 -6.42 1.78 5.93
CA SER A 91 -7.14 3.05 5.78
C SER A 91 -8.33 2.98 4.83
N GLN A 92 -8.27 2.19 3.75
CA GLN A 92 -9.32 2.11 2.74
C GLN A 92 -10.69 1.67 3.30
N PRO A 93 -10.82 0.56 4.07
CA PRO A 93 -12.09 0.17 4.66
C PRO A 93 -12.62 1.22 5.63
N SER A 94 -11.73 1.88 6.38
CA SER A 94 -12.10 2.98 7.28
C SER A 94 -12.67 4.17 6.51
N LEU A 95 -12.07 4.53 5.36
CA LEU A 95 -12.57 5.57 4.49
C LEU A 95 -13.96 5.24 3.93
N VAL A 96 -14.13 4.05 3.36
CA VAL A 96 -15.41 3.59 2.80
C VAL A 96 -16.49 3.62 3.88
N SER A 97 -16.20 3.15 5.09
CA SER A 97 -17.16 3.10 6.18
C SER A 97 -17.56 4.48 6.74
N LYS A 98 -16.75 5.52 6.49
CA LYS A 98 -17.03 6.91 6.92
C LYS A 98 -17.82 7.72 5.89
N MET A 99 -17.84 7.26 4.64
CA MET A 99 -18.52 7.97 3.54
C MET A 99 -20.01 7.69 3.47
N ASP A 100 -20.48 6.58 4.05
CA ASP A 100 -21.87 6.11 3.97
C ASP A 100 -22.63 6.20 5.30
N SER A 101 -23.97 6.23 5.19
CA SER A 101 -24.87 6.10 6.33
C SER A 101 -24.69 4.72 7.00
N ALA A 102 -25.06 4.61 8.28
CA ALA A 102 -24.92 3.36 9.03
C ALA A 102 -25.65 2.19 8.35
N GLU A 103 -26.76 2.47 7.65
CA GLU A 103 -27.59 1.46 6.95
C GLU A 103 -26.93 0.96 5.67
N GLN A 104 -26.18 1.81 4.95
CA GLN A 104 -25.55 1.49 3.66
C GLN A 104 -24.10 0.97 3.79
N ARG A 105 -23.53 1.11 5.00
CA ARG A 105 -22.13 0.76 5.27
C ARG A 105 -21.80 -0.69 4.92
N GLY A 106 -22.68 -1.63 5.19
CA GLY A 106 -22.49 -3.05 4.85
C GLY A 106 -22.41 -3.27 3.35
N ALA A 107 -23.31 -2.63 2.58
CA ALA A 107 -23.32 -2.71 1.12
C ALA A 107 -22.05 -2.09 0.51
N ALA A 108 -21.64 -0.92 0.99
CA ALA A 108 -20.42 -0.24 0.53
C ALA A 108 -19.15 -1.07 0.76
N LEU A 109 -19.02 -1.68 1.94
CA LEU A 109 -17.91 -2.60 2.24
C LEU A 109 -17.98 -3.87 1.39
N GLY A 110 -19.18 -4.39 1.09
CA GLY A 110 -19.35 -5.53 0.19
C GLY A 110 -18.85 -5.21 -1.23
N VAL A 111 -19.23 -4.06 -1.78
CA VAL A 111 -18.74 -3.58 -3.08
C VAL A 111 -17.22 -3.38 -3.06
N TYR A 112 -16.69 -2.76 -2.01
CA TYR A 112 -15.25 -2.57 -1.83
C TYR A 112 -14.50 -3.92 -1.88
N ASN A 113 -14.91 -4.90 -1.09
CA ASN A 113 -14.26 -6.22 -1.03
C ASN A 113 -14.35 -6.96 -2.38
N THR A 114 -15.47 -6.84 -3.09
CA THR A 114 -15.63 -7.43 -4.42
C THR A 114 -14.67 -6.80 -5.43
N LEU A 115 -14.58 -5.46 -5.45
CA LEU A 115 -13.64 -4.75 -6.33
C LEU A 115 -12.18 -5.06 -5.98
N GLN A 116 -11.86 -5.17 -4.70
CA GLN A 116 -10.51 -5.56 -4.23
C GLN A 116 -10.16 -6.98 -4.72
N SER A 117 -11.06 -7.95 -4.58
CA SER A 117 -10.86 -9.32 -5.04
C SER A 117 -10.68 -9.39 -6.57
N LEU A 118 -11.49 -8.63 -7.31
CA LEU A 118 -11.36 -8.50 -8.76
C LEU A 118 -10.01 -7.86 -9.14
N GLY A 119 -9.58 -6.85 -8.37
CA GLY A 119 -8.27 -6.21 -8.53
C GLY A 119 -7.11 -7.17 -8.30
N PHE A 120 -7.17 -8.02 -7.29
CA PHE A 120 -6.15 -9.05 -7.05
C PHE A 120 -6.08 -10.07 -8.19
N PHE A 121 -7.23 -10.54 -8.67
CA PHE A 121 -7.29 -11.47 -9.79
C PHE A 121 -6.73 -10.86 -11.08
N THR A 122 -7.23 -9.69 -11.47
CA THR A 122 -6.80 -9.01 -12.71
C THR A 122 -5.34 -8.56 -12.62
N GLY A 123 -4.94 -8.05 -11.45
CA GLY A 123 -3.55 -7.63 -11.18
C GLY A 123 -2.58 -8.80 -11.26
N GLY A 124 -2.95 -9.97 -10.74
CA GLY A 124 -2.16 -11.20 -10.86
C GLY A 124 -2.01 -11.66 -12.31
N ALA A 125 -3.12 -11.71 -13.06
CA ALA A 125 -3.13 -12.14 -14.46
C ALA A 125 -2.34 -11.17 -15.37
N LEU A 126 -2.63 -9.87 -15.28
CA LEU A 126 -1.95 -8.84 -16.08
C LEU A 126 -0.49 -8.70 -15.66
N GLY A 127 -0.19 -8.74 -14.36
CA GLY A 127 1.17 -8.69 -13.84
C GLY A 127 2.01 -9.86 -14.33
N GLY A 128 1.45 -11.07 -14.35
CA GLY A 128 2.10 -12.24 -14.92
C GLY A 128 2.40 -12.09 -16.41
N ALA A 129 1.44 -11.56 -17.18
CA ALA A 129 1.63 -11.29 -18.62
C ALA A 129 2.71 -10.22 -18.87
N VAL A 130 2.67 -9.12 -18.13
CA VAL A 130 3.68 -8.04 -18.21
C VAL A 130 5.05 -8.58 -17.86
N LEU A 131 5.17 -9.39 -16.79
CA LEU A 131 6.43 -10.03 -16.39
C LEU A 131 6.97 -10.96 -17.49
N ALA A 132 6.11 -11.73 -18.13
CA ALA A 132 6.50 -12.64 -19.21
C ALA A 132 6.97 -11.90 -20.47
N LEU A 133 6.34 -10.78 -20.82
CA LEU A 133 6.63 -10.03 -22.05
C LEU A 133 7.79 -9.04 -21.89
N TRP A 134 7.88 -8.35 -20.76
CA TRP A 134 8.81 -7.22 -20.54
C TRP A 134 9.76 -7.42 -19.35
N GLY A 135 9.73 -8.60 -18.74
CA GLY A 135 10.59 -8.95 -17.61
C GLY A 135 10.27 -8.15 -16.32
N PRO A 136 11.12 -8.32 -15.28
CA PRO A 136 10.92 -7.66 -13.99
C PRO A 136 10.91 -6.14 -14.08
N GLY A 137 11.78 -5.55 -14.89
CA GLY A 137 11.87 -4.10 -15.10
C GLY A 137 10.57 -3.52 -15.66
N GLY A 138 10.01 -4.18 -16.69
CA GLY A 138 8.73 -3.79 -17.28
C GLY A 138 7.58 -3.87 -16.27
N LEU A 139 7.57 -4.92 -15.44
CA LEU A 139 6.57 -5.07 -14.38
C LEU A 139 6.62 -3.92 -13.37
N PHE A 140 7.80 -3.61 -12.83
CA PHE A 140 7.94 -2.55 -11.84
C PHE A 140 7.59 -1.18 -12.42
N LEU A 141 7.98 -0.92 -13.68
CA LEU A 141 7.63 0.33 -14.34
C LEU A 141 6.13 0.45 -14.60
N ALA A 142 5.46 -0.61 -15.03
CA ALA A 142 4.01 -0.64 -15.20
C ALA A 142 3.28 -0.40 -13.85
N CYS A 143 3.73 -1.04 -12.77
CA CYS A 143 3.19 -0.81 -11.44
C CYS A 143 3.41 0.64 -10.96
N ALA A 144 4.59 1.22 -11.21
CA ALA A 144 4.87 2.61 -10.88
C ALA A 144 3.97 3.58 -11.67
N ALA A 145 3.77 3.33 -12.96
CA ALA A 145 2.88 4.13 -13.82
C ALA A 145 1.42 4.08 -13.33
N LEU A 146 0.90 2.90 -12.99
CA LEU A 146 -0.43 2.75 -12.40
C LEU A 146 -0.55 3.45 -11.05
N GLY A 147 0.48 3.34 -10.21
CA GLY A 147 0.55 4.03 -8.92
C GLY A 147 0.55 5.55 -9.08
N LEU A 148 1.29 6.08 -10.06
CA LEU A 148 1.28 7.51 -10.38
C LEU A 148 -0.09 7.97 -10.90
N LEU A 149 -0.72 7.21 -11.78
CA LEU A 149 -2.08 7.50 -12.24
C LEU A 149 -3.06 7.53 -11.06
N TRP A 150 -2.98 6.54 -10.16
CA TRP A 150 -3.79 6.52 -8.95
C TRP A 150 -3.52 7.72 -8.05
N LEU A 151 -2.25 8.10 -7.85
CA LEU A 151 -1.87 9.27 -7.07
C LEU A 151 -2.46 10.56 -7.65
N LEU A 152 -2.43 10.73 -8.99
CA LEU A 152 -3.01 11.88 -9.69
C LEU A 152 -4.53 11.96 -9.51
N VAL A 153 -5.23 10.83 -9.61
CA VAL A 153 -6.68 10.76 -9.36
C VAL A 153 -6.98 11.07 -7.89
N ALA A 154 -6.26 10.43 -6.97
CA ALA A 154 -6.45 10.61 -5.53
C ALA A 154 -6.11 12.02 -5.06
N TRP A 155 -5.20 12.73 -5.75
CA TRP A 155 -4.87 14.12 -5.44
C TRP A 155 -6.07 15.06 -5.55
N ARG A 156 -7.02 14.76 -6.44
CA ARG A 156 -8.26 15.52 -6.63
C ARG A 156 -9.35 15.20 -5.59
N MET A 157 -9.12 14.22 -4.71
CA MET A 157 -10.08 13.84 -3.69
C MET A 157 -10.30 15.01 -2.69
N PRO A 158 -11.56 15.38 -2.40
CA PRO A 158 -11.85 16.42 -1.41
C PRO A 158 -11.35 16.00 -0.01
N ALA A 159 -11.09 16.99 0.84
CA ALA A 159 -10.76 16.71 2.24
C ALA A 159 -11.93 16.00 2.90
N LEU A 160 -11.65 14.87 3.54
CA LEU A 160 -12.67 14.12 4.27
C LEU A 160 -13.12 14.91 5.52
N PRO A 161 -14.41 14.91 5.85
CA PRO A 161 -14.89 15.54 7.08
C PRO A 161 -14.16 14.93 8.28
N ALA A 162 -13.69 15.80 9.18
CA ALA A 162 -13.18 15.33 10.46
C ALA A 162 -14.29 14.53 11.17
N ALA A 163 -13.93 13.41 11.80
CA ALA A 163 -14.90 12.64 12.58
C ALA A 163 -15.62 13.57 13.57
N PRO A 164 -16.97 13.53 13.63
CA PRO A 164 -17.69 14.35 14.59
C PRO A 164 -17.17 14.04 16.00
N PRO A 165 -17.07 15.06 16.87
CA PRO A 165 -16.64 14.84 18.24
C PRO A 165 -17.58 13.81 18.88
N VAL A 166 -16.99 12.80 19.52
CA VAL A 166 -17.74 11.79 20.27
C VAL A 166 -18.54 12.53 21.33
N HIS A 167 -19.82 12.77 21.05
CA HIS A 167 -20.74 13.25 22.09
C HIS A 167 -20.70 12.20 23.21
N LYS A 168 -20.09 12.55 24.32
CA LYS A 168 -20.30 11.83 25.57
C LYS A 168 -21.82 11.70 25.70
N ARG A 169 -22.33 10.46 25.52
CA ARG A 169 -23.71 10.18 25.91
C ARG A 169 -23.82 10.68 27.34
N SER A 170 -24.54 11.80 27.52
CA SER A 170 -24.99 12.26 28.79
C SER A 170 -25.68 11.06 29.44
N ALA A 171 -25.11 10.54 30.52
CA ALA A 171 -25.82 9.64 31.40
C ALA A 171 -27.01 10.42 31.90
N ALA A 172 -28.16 10.13 31.32
CA ALA A 172 -29.42 10.55 31.91
C ALA A 172 -29.63 9.74 33.19
N PRO A 173 -30.10 10.39 34.27
CA PRO A 173 -30.28 9.77 35.58
C PRO A 173 -31.35 8.68 35.59
#